data_21a27ce8d30b2a69ffe74939f23041db
#
_entry.id   21a27ce8d30b2a69ffe74939f23041db
#
_cell.length_a   1.000
_cell.length_b   1.000
_cell.length_c   1.000
_cell.angle_alpha   90.00
_cell.angle_beta   90.00
_cell.angle_gamma   90.00
#
_symmetry.space_group_name_H-M   'P 1'
#
loop_
_entity.id
_entity.type
_entity.pdbx_description
1 polymer ?
#
loop_
_entity_poly.entity_id
_entity_poly.type
_entity_poly.pdbx_seq_one_letter_code
_entity_poly.pdbx_strand_id
1 'polypeptide(L)'
;QAGFWLLDLEEKSKIDITWKPFLLEQINSENDDDWFAWDQDLSEYVSRGIWPHLGGIAARNISKEAGHNYMKAIFEDKHVKRIDVRSREYIINLSKSLDIYSEEFVADIDSNESLEIISSSHKEADSKGVFGTPTIEFSDENTVFLKTFTPPNDDSITFFEALRILSANNTYFGELKKPQPPWPKQHQI
;
A
#
# COMPACT_ATOMS: atom_id res chain seq x y z
N GLN A 1 -8.26 -5.54 -3.08
CA GLN A 1 -8.89 -5.37 -4.43
C GLN A 1 -8.67 -3.95 -4.96
N ALA A 2 -8.92 -2.90 -4.16
CA ALA A 2 -8.66 -1.53 -4.61
C ALA A 2 -7.20 -1.31 -5.07
N GLY A 3 -6.22 -1.89 -4.38
CA GLY A 3 -4.82 -1.78 -4.78
C GLY A 3 -4.53 -2.39 -6.17
N PHE A 4 -5.10 -3.54 -6.49
CA PHE A 4 -4.98 -4.14 -7.84
C PHE A 4 -5.59 -3.26 -8.92
N TRP A 5 -6.77 -2.71 -8.64
CA TRP A 5 -7.42 -1.79 -9.55
C TRP A 5 -6.59 -0.52 -9.81
N LEU A 6 -6.02 0.06 -8.77
CA LEU A 6 -5.16 1.23 -8.90
C LEU A 6 -3.88 0.94 -9.68
N LEU A 7 -3.25 -0.23 -9.45
CA LEU A 7 -2.10 -0.67 -10.24
C LEU A 7 -2.46 -0.86 -11.72
N ASP A 8 -3.63 -1.43 -12.04
CA ASP A 8 -4.09 -1.57 -13.42
C ASP A 8 -4.32 -0.21 -14.11
N LEU A 9 -4.88 0.76 -13.40
CA LEU A 9 -5.02 2.13 -13.93
C LEU A 9 -3.67 2.81 -14.17
N GLU A 10 -2.71 2.61 -13.27
CA GLU A 10 -1.35 3.12 -13.44
C GLU A 10 -0.64 2.47 -14.62
N GLU A 11 -0.72 1.13 -14.76
CA GLU A 11 -0.14 0.37 -15.86
C GLU A 11 -0.68 0.85 -17.23
N LYS A 12 -1.97 1.15 -17.30
CA LYS A 12 -2.63 1.72 -18.49
C LYS A 12 -2.37 3.21 -18.69
N SER A 13 -1.49 3.80 -17.90
CA SER A 13 -1.16 5.25 -17.95
C SER A 13 -2.38 6.17 -17.84
N LYS A 14 -3.37 5.77 -17.05
CA LYS A 14 -4.58 6.58 -16.81
C LYS A 14 -4.42 7.51 -15.62
N ILE A 15 -3.59 7.12 -14.66
CA ILE A 15 -3.26 7.89 -13.46
C ILE A 15 -1.78 7.73 -13.15
N ASP A 16 -1.22 8.67 -12.39
CA ASP A 16 0.12 8.58 -11.80
C ASP A 16 -0.02 8.44 -10.30
N ILE A 17 0.65 7.44 -9.71
CA ILE A 17 0.50 7.10 -8.30
C ILE A 17 1.84 7.19 -7.57
N THR A 18 1.84 7.92 -6.45
CA THR A 18 2.89 7.83 -5.45
C THR A 18 2.42 6.92 -4.32
N TRP A 19 2.95 5.70 -4.29
CA TRP A 19 2.64 4.75 -3.23
C TRP A 19 3.41 5.11 -1.96
N LYS A 20 2.70 5.33 -0.86
CA LYS A 20 3.27 5.65 0.45
C LYS A 20 3.07 4.49 1.42
N PRO A 21 4.10 4.07 2.19
CA PRO A 21 3.94 3.05 3.21
C PRO A 21 3.08 3.56 4.37
N PHE A 22 2.22 2.67 4.89
CA PHE A 22 1.40 2.90 6.08
C PHE A 22 1.25 1.62 6.89
N LEU A 23 1.61 1.64 8.15
CA LEU A 23 1.61 0.46 9.01
C LEU A 23 0.29 0.34 9.78
N LEU A 24 -0.60 -0.55 9.33
CA LEU A 24 -1.86 -0.84 10.04
C LEU A 24 -1.62 -1.42 11.43
N GLU A 25 -0.50 -2.09 11.66
CA GLU A 25 -0.13 -2.61 12.97
C GLU A 25 0.17 -1.50 13.99
N GLN A 26 0.68 -0.35 13.52
CA GLN A 26 0.91 0.81 14.37
C GLN A 26 -0.42 1.43 14.85
N ILE A 27 -1.36 1.66 13.92
CA ILE A 27 -2.69 2.23 14.24
C ILE A 27 -3.53 1.29 15.13
N ASN A 28 -3.37 -0.02 14.97
CA ASN A 28 -4.11 -1.01 15.74
C ASN A 28 -3.29 -1.55 16.94
N SER A 29 -2.22 -0.87 17.30
CA SER A 29 -1.44 -1.23 18.48
C SER A 29 -2.22 -0.92 19.76
N GLU A 30 -2.12 -1.82 20.73
CA GLU A 30 -2.59 -1.62 22.11
C GLU A 30 -1.41 -1.27 23.04
N ASN A 31 -0.23 -1.03 22.47
CA ASN A 31 0.96 -0.62 23.23
C ASN A 31 0.87 0.85 23.65
N ASP A 32 1.80 1.28 24.49
CA ASP A 32 1.91 2.64 24.96
C ASP A 32 2.14 3.64 23.81
N ASP A 33 1.81 4.91 24.02
CA ASP A 33 1.88 5.98 23.01
C ASP A 33 3.29 6.24 22.46
N ASP A 34 4.33 5.80 23.17
CA ASP A 34 5.74 5.92 22.76
C ASP A 34 6.28 4.66 22.07
N TRP A 35 5.44 3.65 21.87
CA TRP A 35 5.82 2.45 21.11
C TRP A 35 5.64 2.66 19.62
N PHE A 36 6.68 2.37 18.84
CA PHE A 36 6.61 2.40 17.38
C PHE A 36 7.12 1.09 16.77
N ALA A 37 6.37 0.58 15.78
CA ALA A 37 6.70 -0.67 15.10
C ALA A 37 8.05 -0.59 14.35
N TRP A 38 8.41 0.57 13.82
CA TRP A 38 9.67 0.82 13.09
C TRP A 38 10.89 0.98 14.00
N ASP A 39 10.71 1.14 15.31
CA ASP A 39 11.79 1.22 16.30
C ASP A 39 12.10 -0.14 16.94
N GLN A 40 11.34 -1.18 16.58
CA GLN A 40 11.52 -2.51 17.12
C GLN A 40 12.66 -3.26 16.43
N ASP A 41 13.36 -4.12 17.17
CA ASP A 41 14.34 -5.04 16.59
C ASP A 41 13.64 -6.08 15.70
N LEU A 42 13.81 -5.96 14.39
CA LEU A 42 13.18 -6.85 13.40
C LEU A 42 13.69 -8.29 13.43
N SER A 43 14.73 -8.59 14.23
CA SER A 43 15.16 -9.96 14.49
C SER A 43 14.27 -10.67 15.52
N GLU A 44 13.61 -9.90 16.38
CA GLU A 44 12.74 -10.40 17.46
C GLU A 44 11.27 -10.05 17.21
N TYR A 45 11.00 -8.89 16.61
CA TYR A 45 9.64 -8.41 16.31
C TYR A 45 9.18 -8.82 14.91
N VAL A 46 8.09 -9.59 14.85
CA VAL A 46 7.49 -10.01 13.57
C VAL A 46 6.48 -8.97 13.10
N SER A 47 6.96 -7.97 12.40
CA SER A 47 6.10 -6.96 11.77
C SER A 47 5.21 -7.55 10.67
N ARG A 48 3.98 -7.05 10.57
CA ARG A 48 3.04 -7.43 9.49
C ARG A 48 3.33 -6.72 8.17
N GLY A 49 4.00 -5.57 8.21
CA GLY A 49 4.12 -4.68 7.07
C GLY A 49 5.53 -4.15 6.78
N ILE A 50 6.45 -4.12 7.73
CA ILE A 50 7.75 -3.46 7.54
C ILE A 50 8.53 -4.07 6.38
N TRP A 51 8.77 -5.38 6.37
CA TRP A 51 9.54 -6.03 5.30
C TRP A 51 8.93 -5.82 3.90
N PRO A 52 7.62 -6.00 3.67
CA PRO A 52 7.00 -5.66 2.39
C PRO A 52 7.18 -4.19 1.98
N HIS A 53 7.14 -3.25 2.93
CA HIS A 53 7.35 -1.84 2.61
C HIS A 53 8.81 -1.52 2.29
N LEU A 54 9.77 -2.09 3.04
CA LEU A 54 11.20 -1.95 2.75
C LEU A 54 11.52 -2.45 1.34
N GLY A 55 11.04 -3.64 0.96
CA GLY A 55 11.20 -4.15 -0.39
C GLY A 55 10.55 -3.27 -1.46
N GLY A 56 9.40 -2.65 -1.16
CA GLY A 56 8.74 -1.71 -2.06
C GLY A 56 9.51 -0.40 -2.25
N ILE A 57 10.18 0.10 -1.21
CA ILE A 57 11.07 1.26 -1.28
C ILE A 57 12.30 0.91 -2.13
N ALA A 58 12.99 -0.20 -1.82
CA ALA A 58 14.17 -0.65 -2.55
C ALA A 58 13.87 -0.87 -4.05
N ALA A 59 12.73 -1.51 -4.37
CA ALA A 59 12.33 -1.71 -5.76
C ALA A 59 12.10 -0.39 -6.51
N ARG A 60 11.53 0.62 -5.86
CA ARG A 60 11.32 1.95 -6.46
C ARG A 60 12.61 2.72 -6.66
N ASN A 61 13.59 2.55 -5.79
CA ASN A 61 14.91 3.15 -5.96
C ASN A 61 15.59 2.66 -7.23
N ILE A 62 15.30 1.42 -7.67
CA ILE A 62 15.78 0.90 -8.96
C ILE A 62 15.07 1.59 -10.12
N SER A 63 13.73 1.51 -10.16
CA SER A 63 12.91 2.16 -11.18
C SER A 63 11.41 2.16 -10.80
N LYS A 64 10.63 3.02 -11.46
CA LYS A 64 9.16 3.02 -11.34
C LYS A 64 8.56 1.66 -11.74
N GLU A 65 9.07 1.05 -12.79
CA GLU A 65 8.63 -0.25 -13.29
C GLU A 65 8.94 -1.37 -12.28
N ALA A 66 10.15 -1.40 -11.71
CA ALA A 66 10.52 -2.36 -10.67
C ALA A 66 9.59 -2.23 -9.44
N GLY A 67 9.33 -1.01 -9.00
CA GLY A 67 8.38 -0.74 -7.90
C GLY A 67 6.96 -1.21 -8.19
N HIS A 68 6.46 -0.97 -9.42
CA HIS A 68 5.14 -1.43 -9.86
C HIS A 68 5.05 -2.96 -9.85
N ASN A 69 6.02 -3.64 -10.47
CA ASN A 69 6.07 -5.10 -10.55
C ASN A 69 6.17 -5.74 -9.15
N TYR A 70 6.97 -5.13 -8.26
CA TYR A 70 7.09 -5.56 -6.89
C TYR A 70 5.75 -5.45 -6.14
N MET A 71 5.05 -4.31 -6.22
CA MET A 71 3.75 -4.11 -5.58
C MET A 71 2.70 -5.10 -6.08
N LYS A 72 2.67 -5.36 -7.38
CA LYS A 72 1.77 -6.35 -8.00
C LYS A 72 2.01 -7.75 -7.43
N ALA A 73 3.28 -8.17 -7.35
CA ALA A 73 3.68 -9.46 -6.81
C ALA A 73 3.35 -9.60 -5.32
N ILE A 74 3.66 -8.60 -4.50
CA ILE A 74 3.34 -8.60 -3.06
C ILE A 74 1.83 -8.70 -2.81
N PHE A 75 1.03 -7.93 -3.57
CA PHE A 75 -0.42 -8.00 -3.42
C PHE A 75 -0.97 -9.37 -3.83
N GLU A 76 -0.47 -9.95 -4.91
CA GLU A 76 -0.85 -11.28 -5.35
C GLU A 76 -0.50 -12.35 -4.30
N ASP A 77 0.74 -12.36 -3.85
CA ASP A 77 1.22 -13.34 -2.89
C ASP A 77 0.48 -13.24 -1.55
N LYS A 78 0.34 -12.03 -1.01
CA LYS A 78 -0.34 -11.80 0.28
C LYS A 78 -1.85 -12.02 0.20
N HIS A 79 -2.52 -11.48 -0.80
CA HIS A 79 -3.99 -11.40 -0.81
C HIS A 79 -4.67 -12.50 -1.62
N VAL A 80 -4.02 -13.03 -2.64
CA VAL A 80 -4.55 -14.11 -3.49
C VAL A 80 -4.01 -15.47 -3.04
N LYS A 81 -2.69 -15.63 -3.08
CA LYS A 81 -2.01 -16.90 -2.74
C LYS A 81 -1.92 -17.18 -1.24
N ARG A 82 -2.14 -16.15 -0.38
CA ARG A 82 -2.05 -16.26 1.08
C ARG A 82 -0.67 -16.67 1.59
N ILE A 83 0.38 -16.29 0.89
CA ILE A 83 1.77 -16.51 1.27
C ILE A 83 2.12 -15.56 2.43
N ASP A 84 2.95 -16.03 3.37
CA ASP A 84 3.52 -15.18 4.40
C ASP A 84 4.66 -14.34 3.81
N VAL A 85 4.44 -13.04 3.74
CA VAL A 85 5.36 -12.06 3.14
C VAL A 85 6.17 -11.29 4.19
N ARG A 86 6.11 -11.68 5.47
CA ARG A 86 6.58 -10.90 6.62
C ARG A 86 8.06 -11.08 6.96
N SER A 87 8.85 -11.71 6.12
CA SER A 87 10.26 -11.97 6.42
C SER A 87 11.19 -11.33 5.41
N ARG A 88 12.39 -10.95 5.90
CA ARG A 88 13.49 -10.48 5.05
C ARG A 88 13.85 -11.50 3.97
N GLU A 89 13.90 -12.78 4.32
CA GLU A 89 14.21 -13.86 3.38
C GLU A 89 13.20 -13.92 2.23
N TYR A 90 11.91 -13.78 2.53
CA TYR A 90 10.87 -13.73 1.51
C TYR A 90 11.09 -12.56 0.54
N ILE A 91 11.40 -11.36 1.05
CA ILE A 91 11.64 -10.17 0.21
C ILE A 91 12.83 -10.37 -0.72
N ILE A 92 13.93 -10.95 -0.22
CA ILE A 92 15.10 -11.28 -1.04
C ILE A 92 14.75 -12.31 -2.12
N ASN A 93 13.99 -13.35 -1.78
CA ASN A 93 13.59 -14.36 -2.76
C ASN A 93 12.65 -13.78 -3.83
N LEU A 94 11.72 -12.92 -3.43
CA LEU A 94 10.86 -12.20 -4.36
C LEU A 94 11.67 -11.30 -5.30
N SER A 95 12.65 -10.54 -4.79
CA SER A 95 13.49 -9.67 -5.63
C SER A 95 14.26 -10.46 -6.69
N LYS A 96 14.74 -11.66 -6.34
CA LYS A 96 15.39 -12.58 -7.31
C LYS A 96 14.42 -13.05 -8.38
N SER A 97 13.18 -13.37 -8.00
CA SER A 97 12.16 -13.84 -8.96
C SER A 97 11.68 -12.75 -9.91
N LEU A 98 11.89 -11.49 -9.55
CA LEU A 98 11.54 -10.30 -10.34
C LEU A 98 12.75 -9.71 -11.10
N ASP A 99 13.92 -10.35 -11.05
CA ASP A 99 15.17 -9.88 -11.65
C ASP A 99 15.61 -8.46 -11.18
N ILE A 100 15.26 -8.11 -9.94
CA ILE A 100 15.62 -6.81 -9.32
C ILE A 100 16.58 -6.97 -8.13
N TYR A 101 17.07 -8.18 -7.89
CA TYR A 101 18.03 -8.43 -6.82
C TYR A 101 19.40 -7.81 -7.17
N SER A 102 19.92 -7.04 -6.23
CA SER A 102 21.28 -6.49 -6.27
C SER A 102 21.81 -6.27 -4.85
N GLU A 103 23.09 -5.95 -4.71
CA GLU A 103 23.67 -5.57 -3.41
C GLU A 103 23.05 -4.26 -2.90
N GLU A 104 22.75 -3.33 -3.80
CA GLU A 104 22.07 -2.08 -3.48
C GLU A 104 20.64 -2.33 -2.97
N PHE A 105 19.89 -3.24 -3.62
CA PHE A 105 18.56 -3.63 -3.13
C PHE A 105 18.63 -4.17 -1.70
N VAL A 106 19.62 -5.03 -1.42
CA VAL A 106 19.81 -5.59 -0.07
C VAL A 106 20.21 -4.48 0.91
N ALA A 107 21.10 -3.58 0.53
CA ALA A 107 21.50 -2.46 1.36
C ALA A 107 20.29 -1.54 1.69
N ASP A 108 19.43 -1.27 0.71
CA ASP A 108 18.22 -0.46 0.89
C ASP A 108 17.24 -1.09 1.89
N ILE A 109 16.95 -2.40 1.76
CA ILE A 109 16.02 -3.07 2.70
C ILE A 109 16.56 -3.20 4.12
N ASP A 110 17.87 -3.12 4.31
CA ASP A 110 18.53 -3.19 5.61
C ASP A 110 18.90 -1.80 6.16
N SER A 111 18.54 -0.72 5.45
CA SER A 111 18.95 0.64 5.81
C SER A 111 18.01 1.31 6.82
N ASN A 112 18.57 2.11 7.70
CA ASN A 112 17.78 3.00 8.57
C ASN A 112 17.04 4.07 7.77
N GLU A 113 17.58 4.52 6.63
CA GLU A 113 16.93 5.51 5.77
C GLU A 113 15.58 5.00 5.24
N SER A 114 15.52 3.72 4.85
CA SER A 114 14.25 3.10 4.43
C SER A 114 13.23 2.97 5.58
N LEU A 115 13.69 2.71 6.81
CA LEU A 115 12.82 2.75 8.00
C LEU A 115 12.33 4.16 8.30
N GLU A 116 13.17 5.18 8.13
CA GLU A 116 12.78 6.59 8.28
C GLU A 116 11.73 7.00 7.25
N ILE A 117 11.81 6.51 6.02
CA ILE A 117 10.77 6.72 5.00
C ILE A 117 9.44 6.12 5.46
N ILE A 118 9.45 4.92 6.02
CA ILE A 118 8.22 4.29 6.56
C ILE A 118 7.65 5.11 7.69
N SER A 119 8.46 5.50 8.68
CA SER A 119 8.02 6.25 9.84
C SER A 119 7.48 7.64 9.46
N SER A 120 8.19 8.35 8.59
CA SER A 120 7.81 9.69 8.13
C SER A 120 6.51 9.65 7.33
N SER A 121 6.37 8.67 6.41
CA SER A 121 5.16 8.47 5.63
C SER A 121 3.96 8.13 6.52
N HIS A 122 4.18 7.26 7.52
CA HIS A 122 3.13 6.90 8.47
C HIS A 122 2.67 8.11 9.29
N LYS A 123 3.61 8.87 9.86
CA LYS A 123 3.33 10.07 10.66
C LYS A 123 2.62 11.16 9.83
N GLU A 124 3.02 11.36 8.57
CA GLU A 124 2.33 12.26 7.65
C GLU A 124 0.88 11.83 7.45
N ALA A 125 0.64 10.54 7.15
CA ALA A 125 -0.70 10.02 6.95
C ALA A 125 -1.57 10.12 8.22
N ASP A 126 -1.02 9.78 9.38
CA ASP A 126 -1.69 9.90 10.69
C ASP A 126 -2.09 11.34 10.98
N SER A 127 -1.21 12.32 10.72
CA SER A 127 -1.51 13.75 10.88
C SER A 127 -2.67 14.25 10.02
N LYS A 128 -2.98 13.54 8.93
CA LYS A 128 -4.12 13.77 8.03
C LYS A 128 -5.36 12.95 8.41
N GLY A 129 -5.31 12.22 9.53
CA GLY A 129 -6.41 11.39 10.01
C GLY A 129 -6.61 10.08 9.23
N VAL A 130 -5.58 9.58 8.55
CA VAL A 130 -5.63 8.28 7.85
C VAL A 130 -5.70 7.16 8.89
N PHE A 131 -6.76 6.37 8.85
CA PHE A 131 -7.03 5.28 9.79
C PHE A 131 -7.00 3.87 9.15
N GLY A 132 -6.75 3.80 7.85
CA GLY A 132 -6.78 2.53 7.12
C GLY A 132 -6.28 2.62 5.69
N THR A 133 -6.17 1.45 5.04
CA THR A 133 -5.66 1.32 3.67
C THR A 133 -6.62 0.55 2.77
N PRO A 134 -6.70 0.89 1.49
CA PRO A 134 -6.07 2.05 0.87
C PRO A 134 -6.78 3.36 1.20
N THR A 135 -6.01 4.39 1.49
CA THR A 135 -6.45 5.79 1.49
C THR A 135 -5.80 6.48 0.31
N ILE A 136 -6.55 7.22 -0.45
CA ILE A 136 -6.11 7.98 -1.62
C ILE A 136 -6.08 9.46 -1.25
N GLU A 137 -4.96 10.12 -1.48
CA GLU A 137 -4.82 11.56 -1.46
C GLU A 137 -4.79 12.07 -2.89
N PHE A 138 -5.68 12.99 -3.22
CA PHE A 138 -5.72 13.65 -4.51
C PHE A 138 -4.81 14.88 -4.53
N SER A 139 -4.54 15.42 -5.70
CA SER A 139 -3.66 16.59 -5.90
C SER A 139 -4.14 17.88 -5.19
N ASP A 140 -5.37 17.91 -4.73
CA ASP A 140 -5.97 18.99 -3.93
C ASP A 140 -5.89 18.73 -2.41
N GLU A 141 -5.06 17.75 -2.00
CA GLU A 141 -4.82 17.34 -0.60
C GLU A 141 -6.03 16.70 0.10
N ASN A 142 -7.15 16.48 -0.60
CA ASN A 142 -8.26 15.74 -0.03
C ASN A 142 -7.96 14.24 -0.01
N THR A 143 -8.26 13.61 1.13
CA THR A 143 -8.05 12.18 1.35
C THR A 143 -9.38 11.44 1.40
N VAL A 144 -9.40 10.23 0.87
CA VAL A 144 -10.54 9.32 0.97
C VAL A 144 -10.08 7.90 1.26
N PHE A 145 -10.65 7.30 2.32
CA PHE A 145 -10.53 5.86 2.56
C PHE A 145 -11.44 5.10 1.61
N LEU A 146 -10.86 4.17 0.84
CA LEU A 146 -11.59 3.46 -0.19
C LEU A 146 -11.76 1.98 0.15
N LYS A 147 -13.01 1.54 0.24
CA LYS A 147 -13.35 0.12 0.33
C LYS A 147 -14.22 -0.26 -0.87
N THR A 148 -13.61 -0.85 -1.87
CA THR A 148 -14.29 -1.22 -3.13
C THR A 148 -13.83 -2.59 -3.64
N PHE A 149 -14.62 -3.15 -4.56
CA PHE A 149 -14.18 -4.23 -5.44
C PHE A 149 -13.47 -3.64 -6.66
N THR A 150 -12.77 -4.49 -7.40
CA THR A 150 -12.22 -4.10 -8.71
C THR A 150 -13.36 -3.83 -9.68
N PRO A 151 -13.50 -2.60 -10.21
CA PRO A 151 -14.50 -2.33 -11.23
C PRO A 151 -14.18 -3.09 -12.53
N PRO A 152 -15.21 -3.41 -13.35
CA PRO A 152 -14.98 -3.90 -14.70
C PRO A 152 -14.10 -2.93 -15.51
N ASN A 153 -13.33 -3.46 -16.46
CA ASN A 153 -12.37 -2.66 -17.24
C ASN A 153 -13.02 -1.43 -17.92
N ASP A 154 -14.22 -1.61 -18.48
CA ASP A 154 -14.93 -0.54 -19.20
C ASP A 154 -15.39 0.59 -18.26
N ASP A 155 -15.64 0.27 -16.99
CA ASP A 155 -16.10 1.24 -15.98
C ASP A 155 -14.94 1.80 -15.13
N SER A 156 -13.76 1.23 -15.22
CA SER A 156 -12.64 1.45 -14.31
C SER A 156 -12.25 2.93 -14.19
N ILE A 157 -12.01 3.61 -15.32
CA ILE A 157 -11.63 5.03 -15.31
C ILE A 157 -12.81 5.92 -14.94
N THR A 158 -14.02 5.61 -15.41
CA THR A 158 -15.24 6.35 -15.08
C THR A 158 -15.52 6.32 -13.57
N PHE A 159 -15.31 5.15 -12.94
CA PHE A 159 -15.44 5.01 -11.50
C PHE A 159 -14.39 5.82 -10.73
N PHE A 160 -13.13 5.83 -11.22
CA PHE A 160 -12.07 6.64 -10.62
C PHE A 160 -12.37 8.13 -10.70
N GLU A 161 -12.84 8.63 -11.84
CA GLU A 161 -13.22 10.03 -12.01
C GLU A 161 -14.42 10.41 -11.13
N ALA A 162 -15.41 9.54 -11.01
CA ALA A 162 -16.53 9.77 -10.09
C ALA A 162 -16.06 9.85 -8.62
N LEU A 163 -15.16 8.97 -8.21
CA LEU A 163 -14.54 9.01 -6.89
C LEU A 163 -13.78 10.32 -6.67
N ARG A 164 -12.97 10.73 -7.64
CA ARG A 164 -12.22 11.98 -7.60
C ARG A 164 -13.15 13.19 -7.46
N ILE A 165 -14.21 13.25 -8.25
CA ILE A 165 -15.18 14.35 -8.19
C ILE A 165 -15.89 14.41 -6.84
N LEU A 166 -16.27 13.28 -6.28
CA LEU A 166 -16.93 13.22 -4.98
C LEU A 166 -16.00 13.63 -3.83
N SER A 167 -14.71 13.34 -3.96
CA SER A 167 -13.71 13.56 -2.89
C SER A 167 -13.05 14.92 -2.99
N ALA A 168 -12.84 15.44 -4.22
CA ALA A 168 -12.17 16.70 -4.45
C ALA A 168 -13.03 17.89 -4.02
N ASN A 169 -12.47 18.79 -3.21
CA ASN A 169 -13.09 20.06 -2.79
C ASN A 169 -14.49 19.96 -2.15
N ASN A 170 -14.91 18.77 -1.73
CA ASN A 170 -16.23 18.54 -1.16
C ASN A 170 -16.17 18.39 0.36
N THR A 171 -16.00 19.50 1.08
CA THR A 171 -15.91 19.54 2.55
C THR A 171 -17.20 19.08 3.26
N TYR A 172 -18.29 18.97 2.55
CA TYR A 172 -19.59 18.49 3.07
C TYR A 172 -19.84 17.00 2.82
N PHE A 173 -18.94 16.32 2.08
CA PHE A 173 -19.05 14.88 1.84
C PHE A 173 -18.27 14.12 2.91
N GLY A 174 -18.94 13.40 3.77
CA GLY A 174 -18.33 12.61 4.84
C GLY A 174 -18.26 11.12 4.50
N GLU A 175 -19.41 10.47 4.39
CA GLU A 175 -19.49 9.03 4.17
C GLU A 175 -20.63 8.65 3.24
N LEU A 176 -20.35 7.74 2.31
CA LEU A 176 -21.36 7.03 1.53
C LEU A 176 -21.14 5.53 1.67
N LYS A 177 -22.10 4.83 2.27
CA LYS A 177 -21.99 3.39 2.50
C LYS A 177 -23.18 2.64 1.90
N LYS A 178 -22.90 1.66 1.05
CA LYS A 178 -23.94 0.75 0.60
C LYS A 178 -24.37 -0.14 1.76
N PRO A 179 -25.69 -0.22 2.07
CA PRO A 179 -26.18 -1.20 3.03
C PRO A 179 -25.85 -2.61 2.53
N GLN A 180 -25.45 -3.45 3.46
CA GLN A 180 -24.99 -4.79 3.12
C GLN A 180 -25.95 -5.86 3.53
N PRO A 181 -26.17 -6.76 2.67
CA PRO A 181 -25.82 -8.16 2.85
C PRO A 181 -24.82 -8.60 1.80
N PRO A 182 -24.25 -9.75 2.02
CA PRO A 182 -22.82 -10.01 1.98
C PRO A 182 -22.19 -9.43 0.74
N TRP A 183 -21.07 -8.75 0.94
CA TRP A 183 -20.14 -8.44 -0.15
C TRP A 183 -20.00 -9.70 -0.98
N PRO A 184 -20.05 -9.61 -2.34
CA PRO A 184 -19.86 -10.78 -3.16
C PRO A 184 -18.62 -11.51 -2.65
N LYS A 185 -18.81 -12.76 -2.26
CA LYS A 185 -17.67 -13.61 -1.90
C LYS A 185 -16.83 -13.69 -3.15
N GLN A 186 -15.71 -12.95 -3.13
CA GLN A 186 -14.66 -12.99 -4.14
C GLN A 186 -15.19 -13.07 -5.59
N HIS A 187 -15.11 -11.99 -6.32
CA HIS A 187 -14.89 -12.13 -7.75
C HIS A 187 -13.52 -12.84 -7.86
N GLN A 188 -13.55 -14.09 -8.23
CA GLN A 188 -12.40 -14.77 -8.78
C GLN A 188 -11.97 -13.94 -10.00
N ILE A 189 -10.77 -13.37 -9.90
CA ILE A 189 -10.05 -12.80 -11.04
C ILE A 189 -9.67 -13.94 -11.96
#